data_6ce443d1ced0b22216347d7a335018f3
#
_entry.id   6ce443d1ced0b22216347d7a335018f3
#
_cell.length_a   1.000
_cell.length_b   1.000
_cell.length_c   1.000
_cell.angle_alpha   90.00
_cell.angle_beta   90.00
_cell.angle_gamma   90.00
#
_symmetry.space_group_name_H-M   'P 1'
#
loop_
_entity.id
_entity.type
_entity.pdbx_description
1 polymer ?
#
loop_
_entity_poly.entity_id
_entity_poly.type
_entity_poly.pdbx_seq_one_letter_code
_entity_poly.pdbx_strand_id
1 'polypeptide(L)'
;PAVRVETVEPVGAVGGGSAPAGRRVGSVALVGAGPGDPELITVRGRRLLAEADVVVADRLVPRLLLDELRPEVELVDATKIPHGPAATQEEINRVLVERALAGATVVRLKGGDPYVFGRGGEELLACAEAGIPVTVVPGVSSPIAAPAAAGIPVTHRGVAHEFTVVSGHLPPDHPDSLVDWAALARLRGTLVVLMGLTNLPSIVAALLAYGRDPDTPAAVVQEGTTGAQRVLRSTLATVAADARSA
;
A
#
# COMPACT_ATOMS: atom_id res chain seq x y z
N PRO A 1 -23.80 -2.54 -11.08
CA PRO A 1 -24.22 -1.82 -9.91
C PRO A 1 -23.07 -0.92 -9.47
N ALA A 2 -23.34 0.41 -9.45
CA ALA A 2 -22.36 1.37 -8.97
C ALA A 2 -22.08 1.07 -7.50
N VAL A 3 -20.83 0.83 -7.15
CA VAL A 3 -20.40 0.80 -5.77
C VAL A 3 -20.58 2.22 -5.25
N ARG A 4 -21.60 2.42 -4.43
CA ARG A 4 -21.76 3.65 -3.68
C ARG A 4 -20.62 3.65 -2.65
N VAL A 5 -19.61 4.46 -2.88
CA VAL A 5 -18.69 4.83 -1.81
C VAL A 5 -19.51 5.73 -0.88
N GLU A 6 -20.06 5.13 0.17
CA GLU A 6 -20.57 5.94 1.27
C GLU A 6 -19.35 6.64 1.86
N THR A 7 -19.31 7.94 1.68
CA THR A 7 -18.37 8.79 2.38
C THR A 7 -18.62 8.57 3.86
N VAL A 8 -17.72 7.86 4.52
CA VAL A 8 -17.65 7.89 5.98
C VAL A 8 -17.46 9.35 6.33
N GLU A 9 -18.49 9.98 6.91
CA GLU A 9 -18.34 11.33 7.42
C GLU A 9 -17.12 11.37 8.34
N PRO A 10 -16.29 12.43 8.30
CA PRO A 10 -15.21 12.56 9.25
C PRO A 10 -15.84 12.41 10.64
N VAL A 11 -15.37 11.44 11.41
CA VAL A 11 -15.82 11.23 12.79
C VAL A 11 -15.60 12.55 13.50
N GLY A 12 -16.68 13.33 13.58
CA GLY A 12 -16.73 14.56 14.32
C GLY A 12 -16.42 14.22 15.77
N ALA A 13 -15.65 15.08 16.43
CA ALA A 13 -15.34 14.95 17.83
C ALA A 13 -16.61 14.58 18.60
N VAL A 14 -16.72 13.35 19.05
CA VAL A 14 -17.81 12.88 19.90
C VAL A 14 -17.73 13.65 21.18
N GLY A 15 -18.78 14.42 21.46
CA GLY A 15 -18.91 15.30 22.60
C GLY A 15 -18.61 14.61 23.93
N GLY A 16 -17.97 15.36 24.81
CA GLY A 16 -17.48 14.95 26.11
C GLY A 16 -18.49 14.24 26.99
N GLY A 17 -18.31 12.95 27.15
CA GLY A 17 -18.70 12.23 28.34
C GLY A 17 -17.50 12.24 29.28
N SER A 18 -17.66 12.77 30.49
CA SER A 18 -16.65 12.77 31.52
C SER A 18 -16.27 11.34 31.90
N ALA A 19 -15.14 10.87 31.33
CA ALA A 19 -14.48 9.66 31.83
C ALA A 19 -13.86 9.93 33.22
N PRO A 20 -13.83 8.94 34.14
CA PRO A 20 -13.12 9.08 35.40
C PRO A 20 -11.65 9.39 35.15
N ALA A 21 -10.98 10.07 36.10
CA ALA A 21 -9.57 10.48 36.04
C ALA A 21 -8.66 9.24 35.82
N GLY A 22 -8.53 8.80 34.59
CA GLY A 22 -7.80 7.64 34.10
C GLY A 22 -7.01 8.01 32.88
N ARG A 23 -5.82 7.47 32.78
CA ARG A 23 -4.81 7.53 31.72
C ARG A 23 -5.34 8.09 30.40
N ARG A 24 -4.76 9.19 29.91
CA ARG A 24 -5.07 9.72 28.58
C ARG A 24 -4.84 8.62 27.53
N VAL A 25 -5.89 8.25 26.80
CA VAL A 25 -5.76 7.41 25.62
C VAL A 25 -4.97 8.18 24.56
N GLY A 26 -3.97 7.56 23.98
CA GLY A 26 -3.18 8.12 22.89
C GLY A 26 -3.93 8.11 21.56
N SER A 27 -3.21 8.07 20.48
CA SER A 27 -3.78 8.07 19.13
C SER A 27 -2.95 7.21 18.17
N VAL A 28 -3.56 6.81 17.04
CA VAL A 28 -2.88 6.12 15.96
C VAL A 28 -2.95 6.96 14.68
N ALA A 29 -1.81 7.14 14.00
CA ALA A 29 -1.76 7.70 12.66
C ALA A 29 -1.30 6.61 11.67
N LEU A 30 -2.16 6.25 10.70
CA LEU A 30 -1.79 5.41 9.58
C LEU A 30 -1.15 6.30 8.52
N VAL A 31 0.14 6.18 8.28
CA VAL A 31 0.92 7.09 7.43
C VAL A 31 1.52 6.33 6.26
N GLY A 32 1.25 6.79 5.04
CA GLY A 32 1.93 6.32 3.85
C GLY A 32 3.36 6.84 3.77
N ALA A 33 4.33 5.91 3.71
CA ALA A 33 5.76 6.21 3.61
C ALA A 33 6.22 6.55 2.18
N GLY A 34 5.33 6.42 1.20
CA GLY A 34 5.71 6.52 -0.20
C GLY A 34 6.24 5.20 -0.78
N PRO A 35 6.63 5.22 -2.07
CA PRO A 35 6.91 4.03 -2.86
C PRO A 35 8.33 3.46 -2.70
N GLY A 36 9.24 4.19 -2.04
CA GLY A 36 10.64 3.78 -1.89
C GLY A 36 11.60 4.95 -1.70
N ASP A 37 11.43 6.04 -2.45
CA ASP A 37 12.17 7.28 -2.23
C ASP A 37 11.65 7.97 -0.95
N PRO A 38 12.51 8.23 0.05
CA PRO A 38 12.11 8.88 1.30
C PRO A 38 11.62 10.32 1.11
N GLU A 39 11.97 10.99 0.02
CA GLU A 39 11.47 12.33 -0.29
C GLU A 39 10.02 12.34 -0.77
N LEU A 40 9.48 11.16 -1.13
CA LEU A 40 8.08 11.01 -1.54
C LEU A 40 7.11 10.78 -0.38
N ILE A 41 7.55 10.87 0.85
CA ILE A 41 6.66 10.98 2.00
C ILE A 41 5.98 12.36 2.00
N THR A 42 4.72 12.41 2.41
CA THR A 42 4.04 13.69 2.54
C THR A 42 4.62 14.53 3.69
N VAL A 43 4.56 15.86 3.56
CA VAL A 43 4.96 16.80 4.63
C VAL A 43 4.23 16.48 5.95
N ARG A 44 2.92 16.16 5.87
CA ARG A 44 2.13 15.77 7.04
C ARG A 44 2.62 14.46 7.66
N GLY A 45 2.92 13.47 6.82
CA GLY A 45 3.44 12.17 7.27
C GLY A 45 4.77 12.32 8.01
N ARG A 46 5.70 13.08 7.43
CA ARG A 46 7.02 13.34 8.06
C ARG A 46 6.89 14.07 9.40
N ARG A 47 5.96 15.05 9.50
CA ARG A 47 5.71 15.75 10.77
C ARG A 47 5.19 14.80 11.84
N LEU A 48 4.19 13.98 11.55
CA LEU A 48 3.66 13.00 12.50
C LEU A 48 4.71 11.97 12.91
N LEU A 49 5.58 11.56 11.99
CA LEU A 49 6.69 10.66 12.28
C LEU A 49 7.68 11.28 13.29
N ALA A 50 7.97 12.57 13.15
CA ALA A 50 8.83 13.31 14.09
C ALA A 50 8.21 13.51 15.49
N GLU A 51 6.88 13.48 15.59
CA GLU A 51 6.12 13.66 16.83
C GLU A 51 5.76 12.33 17.53
N ALA A 52 6.06 11.18 16.89
CA ALA A 52 5.66 9.86 17.37
C ALA A 52 6.41 9.45 18.65
N ASP A 53 5.71 8.74 19.55
CA ASP A 53 6.32 8.01 20.68
C ASP A 53 6.67 6.57 20.24
N VAL A 54 5.84 5.99 19.37
CA VAL A 54 5.98 4.63 18.84
C VAL A 54 5.80 4.64 17.33
N VAL A 55 6.70 4.00 16.62
CA VAL A 55 6.58 3.77 15.17
C VAL A 55 6.51 2.27 14.90
N VAL A 56 5.42 1.83 14.26
CA VAL A 56 5.25 0.44 13.78
C VAL A 56 5.43 0.44 12.28
N ALA A 57 6.53 -0.12 11.79
CA ALA A 57 6.94 -0.01 10.38
C ALA A 57 6.90 -1.35 9.65
N ASP A 58 6.48 -1.30 8.37
CA ASP A 58 6.55 -2.43 7.44
C ASP A 58 7.95 -2.59 6.83
N ARG A 59 8.21 -3.76 6.26
CA ARG A 59 9.46 -4.05 5.51
C ARG A 59 9.68 -3.12 4.31
N LEU A 60 8.62 -2.61 3.70
CA LEU A 60 8.68 -1.77 2.49
C LEU A 60 8.92 -0.29 2.79
N VAL A 61 9.02 0.08 4.06
CA VAL A 61 9.32 1.46 4.47
C VAL A 61 10.77 1.78 4.15
N PRO A 62 11.06 2.93 3.51
CA PRO A 62 12.43 3.38 3.28
C PRO A 62 13.20 3.50 4.60
N ARG A 63 14.35 2.82 4.69
CA ARG A 63 15.16 2.80 5.91
C ARG A 63 15.59 4.20 6.36
N LEU A 64 15.87 5.08 5.42
CA LEU A 64 16.26 6.47 5.71
C LEU A 64 15.21 7.23 6.53
N LEU A 65 13.91 6.92 6.37
CA LEU A 65 12.87 7.51 7.22
C LEU A 65 12.94 7.01 8.68
N LEU A 66 13.39 5.77 8.87
CA LEU A 66 13.55 5.19 10.21
C LEU A 66 14.83 5.70 10.88
N ASP A 67 15.86 6.00 10.09
CA ASP A 67 17.12 6.57 10.61
C ASP A 67 16.97 8.03 11.06
N GLU A 68 15.89 8.73 10.64
CA GLU A 68 15.53 10.08 11.08
C GLU A 68 14.76 10.12 12.41
N LEU A 69 14.37 8.97 12.97
CA LEU A 69 13.60 8.91 14.20
C LEU A 69 14.44 9.43 15.39
N ARG A 70 13.78 10.09 16.32
CA ARG A 70 14.41 10.49 17.58
C ARG A 70 14.82 9.24 18.38
N PRO A 71 15.92 9.30 19.15
CA PRO A 71 16.43 8.14 19.90
C PRO A 71 15.42 7.54 20.91
N GLU A 72 14.47 8.34 21.38
CA GLU A 72 13.46 7.94 22.36
C GLU A 72 12.28 7.20 21.75
N VAL A 73 12.13 7.20 20.43
CA VAL A 73 11.02 6.56 19.73
C VAL A 73 11.16 5.03 19.81
N GLU A 74 10.12 4.37 20.29
CA GLU A 74 10.04 2.90 20.20
C GLU A 74 9.80 2.50 18.74
N LEU A 75 10.78 1.88 18.10
CA LEU A 75 10.62 1.31 16.76
C LEU A 75 10.20 -0.15 16.85
N VAL A 76 9.00 -0.47 16.38
CA VAL A 76 8.49 -1.82 16.25
C VAL A 76 8.54 -2.25 14.78
N ASP A 77 9.38 -3.23 14.47
CA ASP A 77 9.45 -3.85 13.15
C ASP A 77 8.30 -4.87 13.02
N ALA A 78 7.29 -4.55 12.22
CA ALA A 78 6.12 -5.41 12.02
C ALA A 78 6.48 -6.78 11.41
N THR A 79 7.67 -6.94 10.85
CA THR A 79 8.14 -8.24 10.32
C THR A 79 8.73 -9.14 11.40
N LYS A 80 9.05 -8.61 12.57
CA LYS A 80 9.74 -9.29 13.66
C LYS A 80 8.89 -9.50 14.91
N ILE A 81 7.61 -9.17 14.87
CA ILE A 81 6.69 -9.44 15.98
C ILE A 81 6.64 -10.97 16.19
N PRO A 82 6.92 -11.49 17.43
CA PRO A 82 7.09 -12.93 17.66
C PRO A 82 5.78 -13.69 17.41
N HIS A 83 5.90 -14.82 16.73
CA HIS A 83 5.12 -16.07 16.65
C HIS A 83 4.94 -16.60 15.22
N GLY A 84 6.01 -16.52 14.38
CA GLY A 84 6.01 -17.15 13.07
C GLY A 84 6.89 -16.44 12.04
N PRO A 85 6.95 -16.95 10.80
CA PRO A 85 7.78 -16.37 9.74
C PRO A 85 7.33 -14.99 9.23
N ALA A 86 6.15 -14.51 9.67
CA ALA A 86 5.66 -13.14 9.51
C ALA A 86 4.63 -12.86 10.61
N ALA A 87 4.59 -11.60 11.13
CA ALA A 87 3.54 -11.17 12.05
C ALA A 87 2.17 -11.30 11.39
N THR A 88 1.20 -11.84 12.11
CA THR A 88 -0.18 -11.84 11.63
C THR A 88 -0.77 -10.42 11.70
N GLN A 89 -1.81 -10.14 10.93
CA GLN A 89 -2.48 -8.85 10.98
C GLN A 89 -3.07 -8.58 12.37
N GLU A 90 -3.55 -9.61 13.05
CA GLU A 90 -4.09 -9.54 14.42
C GLU A 90 -3.03 -9.09 15.42
N GLU A 91 -1.80 -9.57 15.28
CA GLU A 91 -0.68 -9.17 16.15
C GLU A 91 -0.29 -7.71 15.91
N ILE A 92 -0.25 -7.26 14.67
CA ILE A 92 0.00 -5.85 14.33
C ILE A 92 -1.10 -4.97 14.94
N ASN A 93 -2.38 -5.33 14.73
CA ASN A 93 -3.53 -4.62 15.30
C ASN A 93 -3.45 -4.55 16.82
N ARG A 94 -3.09 -5.65 17.49
CA ARG A 94 -2.91 -5.70 18.95
C ARG A 94 -1.84 -4.74 19.42
N VAL A 95 -0.69 -4.69 18.77
CA VAL A 95 0.40 -3.75 19.13
C VAL A 95 -0.04 -2.29 19.00
N LEU A 96 -0.72 -1.93 17.91
CA LEU A 96 -1.25 -0.58 17.72
C LEU A 96 -2.19 -0.18 18.85
N VAL A 97 -3.15 -1.08 19.17
CA VAL A 97 -4.13 -0.85 20.25
C VAL A 97 -3.47 -0.76 21.62
N GLU A 98 -2.60 -1.70 21.97
CA GLU A 98 -1.92 -1.71 23.28
C GLU A 98 -1.10 -0.44 23.52
N ARG A 99 -0.33 0.01 22.52
CA ARG A 99 0.49 1.22 22.67
C ARG A 99 -0.36 2.48 22.79
N ALA A 100 -1.41 2.61 21.99
CA ALA A 100 -2.31 3.76 22.07
C ALA A 100 -3.11 3.79 23.38
N LEU A 101 -3.60 2.65 23.89
CA LEU A 101 -4.25 2.56 25.20
C LEU A 101 -3.28 2.88 26.36
N ALA A 102 -1.98 2.64 26.17
CA ALA A 102 -0.96 3.08 27.11
C ALA A 102 -0.70 4.60 27.11
N GLY A 103 -1.33 5.34 26.20
CA GLY A 103 -1.25 6.81 26.08
C GLY A 103 -0.28 7.30 25.01
N ALA A 104 0.33 6.41 24.21
CA ALA A 104 1.32 6.78 23.21
C ALA A 104 0.69 7.37 21.93
N THR A 105 1.42 8.29 21.31
CA THR A 105 1.19 8.72 19.91
C THR A 105 1.86 7.70 18.99
N VAL A 106 1.07 6.85 18.37
CA VAL A 106 1.55 5.75 17.54
C VAL A 106 1.49 6.14 16.06
N VAL A 107 2.57 6.00 15.33
CA VAL A 107 2.59 6.05 13.87
C VAL A 107 2.73 4.65 13.31
N ARG A 108 1.72 4.21 12.57
CA ARG A 108 1.79 3.02 11.72
C ARG A 108 2.30 3.46 10.35
N LEU A 109 3.57 3.22 10.07
CA LEU A 109 4.24 3.62 8.83
C LEU A 109 4.19 2.48 7.82
N LYS A 110 3.55 2.72 6.67
CA LYS A 110 3.24 1.72 5.65
C LYS A 110 3.85 2.11 4.31
N GLY A 111 4.47 1.15 3.60
CA GLY A 111 4.94 1.41 2.23
C GLY A 111 3.80 1.84 1.31
N GLY A 112 4.06 2.79 0.42
CA GLY A 112 3.05 3.37 -0.46
C GLY A 112 1.96 4.14 0.28
N ASP A 113 0.70 3.79 0.05
CA ASP A 113 -0.50 4.34 0.68
C ASP A 113 -1.13 3.30 1.62
N PRO A 114 -1.63 3.69 2.82
CA PRO A 114 -2.21 2.76 3.78
C PRO A 114 -3.39 1.94 3.25
N TYR A 115 -4.17 2.48 2.32
CA TYR A 115 -5.39 1.87 1.79
C TYR A 115 -5.23 1.19 0.42
N VAL A 116 -4.08 1.34 -0.23
CA VAL A 116 -3.82 0.69 -1.52
C VAL A 116 -3.04 -0.61 -1.30
N PHE A 117 -3.75 -1.73 -1.21
CA PHE A 117 -3.23 -3.08 -0.90
C PHE A 117 -2.41 -3.15 0.40
N GLY A 118 -2.61 -2.20 1.30
CA GLY A 118 -1.86 -2.06 2.55
C GLY A 118 -2.60 -2.57 3.79
N ARG A 119 -3.83 -3.06 3.69
CA ARG A 119 -4.67 -3.54 4.81
C ARG A 119 -4.93 -2.49 5.90
N GLY A 120 -4.69 -1.20 5.63
CA GLY A 120 -4.90 -0.12 6.60
C GLY A 120 -6.36 0.01 7.08
N GLY A 121 -7.33 -0.46 6.30
CA GLY A 121 -8.74 -0.54 6.72
C GLY A 121 -8.96 -1.46 7.93
N GLU A 122 -8.28 -2.61 7.96
CA GLU A 122 -8.34 -3.57 9.07
C GLU A 122 -7.71 -2.97 10.35
N GLU A 123 -6.58 -2.26 10.20
CA GLU A 123 -5.90 -1.57 11.30
C GLU A 123 -6.76 -0.43 11.87
N LEU A 124 -7.42 0.34 10.99
CA LEU A 124 -8.35 1.40 11.39
C LEU A 124 -9.53 0.83 12.18
N LEU A 125 -10.16 -0.25 11.70
CA LEU A 125 -11.31 -0.87 12.36
C LEU A 125 -10.94 -1.37 13.75
N ALA A 126 -9.82 -2.06 13.91
CA ALA A 126 -9.34 -2.55 15.20
C ALA A 126 -9.12 -1.42 16.22
N CYS A 127 -8.54 -0.30 15.77
CA CYS A 127 -8.35 0.87 16.63
C CYS A 127 -9.68 1.53 16.98
N ALA A 128 -10.61 1.65 16.03
CA ALA A 128 -11.93 2.24 16.26
C ALA A 128 -12.77 1.43 17.24
N GLU A 129 -12.75 0.10 17.14
CA GLU A 129 -13.39 -0.82 18.10
C GLU A 129 -12.85 -0.66 19.53
N ALA A 130 -11.56 -0.34 19.66
CA ALA A 130 -10.91 -0.04 20.94
C ALA A 130 -11.12 1.41 21.43
N GLY A 131 -11.89 2.24 20.71
CA GLY A 131 -12.13 3.63 21.04
C GLY A 131 -10.93 4.56 20.87
N ILE A 132 -9.95 4.18 20.05
CA ILE A 132 -8.73 4.94 19.80
C ILE A 132 -8.93 5.92 18.64
N PRO A 133 -8.62 7.20 18.78
CA PRO A 133 -8.63 8.16 17.69
C PRO A 133 -7.63 7.77 16.59
N VAL A 134 -8.10 7.68 15.33
CA VAL A 134 -7.27 7.34 14.18
C VAL A 134 -7.22 8.49 13.18
N THR A 135 -6.02 8.81 12.72
CA THR A 135 -5.79 9.71 11.57
C THR A 135 -5.18 8.91 10.43
N VAL A 136 -5.68 9.12 9.21
CA VAL A 136 -5.08 8.52 8.00
C VAL A 136 -4.42 9.61 7.18
N VAL A 137 -3.16 9.37 6.81
CA VAL A 137 -2.38 10.26 5.94
C VAL A 137 -2.04 9.49 4.67
N PRO A 138 -2.63 9.84 3.53
CA PRO A 138 -2.32 9.21 2.26
C PRO A 138 -0.84 9.25 1.92
N GLY A 139 -0.38 8.28 1.13
CA GLY A 139 0.97 8.22 0.61
C GLY A 139 0.99 8.15 -0.91
N VAL A 140 2.13 8.52 -1.50
CA VAL A 140 2.37 8.28 -2.92
C VAL A 140 2.49 6.79 -3.14
N SER A 141 1.57 6.21 -3.94
CA SER A 141 1.50 4.75 -4.14
C SER A 141 2.27 4.31 -5.38
N SER A 142 2.88 3.12 -5.33
CA SER A 142 3.72 2.56 -6.41
C SER A 142 3.02 2.41 -7.76
N PRO A 143 1.69 2.15 -7.88
CA PRO A 143 1.03 2.09 -9.19
C PRO A 143 1.12 3.37 -10.01
N ILE A 144 1.34 4.49 -9.35
CA ILE A 144 1.54 5.80 -10.01
C ILE A 144 3.02 6.16 -10.04
N ALA A 145 3.71 5.99 -8.92
CA ALA A 145 5.08 6.45 -8.76
C ALA A 145 6.11 5.62 -9.55
N ALA A 146 5.99 4.29 -9.57
CA ALA A 146 6.95 3.45 -10.27
C ALA A 146 6.91 3.65 -11.80
N PRO A 147 5.74 3.69 -12.46
CA PRO A 147 5.68 4.08 -13.86
C PRO A 147 6.23 5.49 -14.12
N ALA A 148 5.90 6.48 -13.29
CA ALA A 148 6.37 7.84 -13.44
C ALA A 148 7.91 7.93 -13.37
N ALA A 149 8.53 7.26 -12.38
CA ALA A 149 9.98 7.19 -12.25
C ALA A 149 10.65 6.45 -13.44
N ALA A 150 9.91 5.55 -14.11
CA ALA A 150 10.36 4.89 -15.33
C ALA A 150 10.08 5.69 -16.62
N GLY A 151 9.52 6.90 -16.51
CA GLY A 151 9.12 7.72 -17.67
C GLY A 151 7.95 7.15 -18.45
N ILE A 152 7.03 6.43 -17.76
CA ILE A 152 5.83 5.81 -18.34
C ILE A 152 4.60 6.48 -17.73
N PRO A 153 3.90 7.37 -18.45
CA PRO A 153 2.66 7.95 -17.97
C PRO A 153 1.55 6.88 -17.98
N VAL A 154 0.83 6.74 -16.85
CA VAL A 154 -0.30 5.78 -16.76
C VAL A 154 -1.54 6.27 -17.52
N THR A 155 -1.64 7.56 -17.79
CA THR A 155 -2.65 8.16 -18.69
C THR A 155 -1.97 9.08 -19.70
N HIS A 156 -2.50 9.14 -20.92
CA HIS A 156 -1.98 10.04 -21.95
C HIS A 156 -3.12 10.45 -22.89
N ARG A 157 -3.22 11.75 -23.19
CA ARG A 157 -4.23 12.26 -24.12
C ARG A 157 -4.13 11.56 -25.47
N GLY A 158 -5.25 11.04 -25.97
CA GLY A 158 -5.32 10.34 -27.26
C GLY A 158 -4.80 8.89 -27.26
N VAL A 159 -4.26 8.38 -26.12
CA VAL A 159 -3.75 7.01 -25.99
C VAL A 159 -4.49 6.24 -24.90
N ALA A 160 -4.47 6.74 -23.67
CA ALA A 160 -5.09 6.08 -22.52
C ALA A 160 -5.78 7.12 -21.64
N HIS A 161 -7.12 7.07 -21.56
CA HIS A 161 -7.92 8.00 -20.76
C HIS A 161 -8.30 7.42 -19.40
N GLU A 162 -7.90 6.19 -19.14
CA GLU A 162 -8.15 5.48 -17.89
C GLU A 162 -6.94 4.62 -17.52
N PHE A 163 -6.79 4.31 -16.25
CA PHE A 163 -5.91 3.25 -15.80
C PHE A 163 -6.55 2.45 -14.67
N THR A 164 -6.30 1.17 -14.65
CA THR A 164 -6.86 0.23 -13.68
C THR A 164 -5.73 -0.43 -12.90
N VAL A 165 -5.83 -0.42 -11.57
CA VAL A 165 -4.83 -1.01 -10.68
C VAL A 165 -5.40 -2.28 -10.08
N VAL A 166 -4.68 -3.39 -10.21
CA VAL A 166 -5.09 -4.69 -9.67
C VAL A 166 -3.95 -5.38 -8.94
N SER A 167 -4.32 -6.31 -8.06
CA SER A 167 -3.37 -7.22 -7.41
C SER A 167 -3.19 -8.48 -8.26
N GLY A 168 -1.95 -8.80 -8.61
CA GLY A 168 -1.56 -10.07 -9.23
C GLY A 168 -1.01 -11.09 -8.22
N HIS A 169 -1.28 -10.90 -6.92
CA HIS A 169 -0.80 -11.79 -5.86
C HIS A 169 -1.33 -13.22 -6.01
N LEU A 170 -2.59 -13.37 -6.43
CA LEU A 170 -3.17 -14.65 -6.77
C LEU A 170 -3.17 -14.85 -8.30
N PRO A 171 -2.91 -16.07 -8.80
CA PRO A 171 -3.03 -16.34 -10.23
C PRO A 171 -4.49 -16.19 -10.71
N PRO A 172 -4.72 -15.95 -12.01
CA PRO A 172 -6.05 -15.68 -12.55
C PRO A 172 -7.11 -16.76 -12.31
N ASP A 173 -6.69 -18.02 -12.23
CA ASP A 173 -7.53 -19.20 -12.04
C ASP A 173 -7.70 -19.59 -10.55
N HIS A 174 -7.10 -18.86 -9.63
CA HIS A 174 -7.23 -19.15 -8.20
C HIS A 174 -8.67 -18.91 -7.73
N PRO A 175 -9.28 -19.83 -6.96
CA PRO A 175 -10.68 -19.72 -6.53
C PRO A 175 -10.97 -18.48 -5.68
N ASP A 176 -9.98 -17.98 -4.95
CA ASP A 176 -10.11 -16.77 -4.13
C ASP A 176 -9.75 -15.47 -4.88
N SER A 177 -9.45 -15.56 -6.18
CA SER A 177 -9.18 -14.37 -7.00
C SER A 177 -10.50 -13.63 -7.28
N LEU A 178 -10.58 -12.38 -6.83
CA LEU A 178 -11.72 -11.50 -7.10
C LEU A 178 -11.51 -10.61 -8.35
N VAL A 179 -10.41 -10.82 -9.07
CA VAL A 179 -10.07 -10.01 -10.26
C VAL A 179 -10.73 -10.59 -11.50
N ASP A 180 -11.56 -9.80 -12.18
CA ASP A 180 -12.14 -10.18 -13.47
C ASP A 180 -11.15 -9.95 -14.64
N TRP A 181 -10.28 -10.92 -14.87
CA TRP A 181 -9.26 -10.85 -15.92
C TRP A 181 -9.86 -10.76 -17.33
N ALA A 182 -11.05 -11.33 -17.53
CA ALA A 182 -11.75 -11.25 -18.82
C ALA A 182 -12.23 -9.82 -19.09
N ALA A 183 -12.74 -9.11 -18.10
CA ALA A 183 -13.09 -7.70 -18.23
C ALA A 183 -11.84 -6.84 -18.46
N LEU A 184 -10.78 -7.07 -17.68
CA LEU A 184 -9.51 -6.32 -17.79
C LEU A 184 -8.85 -6.45 -19.16
N ALA A 185 -8.91 -7.64 -19.79
CA ALA A 185 -8.36 -7.85 -21.12
C ALA A 185 -9.01 -6.96 -22.19
N ARG A 186 -10.28 -6.60 -22.01
CA ARG A 186 -11.07 -5.77 -22.95
C ARG A 186 -10.94 -4.26 -22.70
N LEU A 187 -10.38 -3.84 -21.56
CA LEU A 187 -10.15 -2.42 -21.28
C LEU A 187 -9.13 -1.84 -22.24
N ARG A 188 -9.36 -0.58 -22.67
CA ARG A 188 -8.45 0.14 -23.57
C ARG A 188 -7.37 0.92 -22.84
N GLY A 189 -7.56 1.17 -21.55
CA GLY A 189 -6.65 1.91 -20.71
C GLY A 189 -5.41 1.13 -20.26
N THR A 190 -4.60 1.77 -19.48
CA THR A 190 -3.41 1.17 -18.89
C THR A 190 -3.81 0.22 -17.76
N LEU A 191 -3.31 -1.00 -17.80
CA LEU A 191 -3.44 -1.96 -16.71
C LEU A 191 -2.16 -1.96 -15.86
N VAL A 192 -2.27 -1.65 -14.58
CA VAL A 192 -1.17 -1.69 -13.62
C VAL A 192 -1.38 -2.86 -12.68
N VAL A 193 -0.48 -3.85 -12.74
CA VAL A 193 -0.54 -5.06 -11.91
C VAL A 193 0.51 -4.98 -10.83
N LEU A 194 0.09 -4.92 -9.58
CA LEU A 194 0.99 -4.98 -8.42
C LEU A 194 1.15 -6.42 -7.94
N MET A 195 2.32 -6.74 -7.37
CA MET A 195 2.62 -8.07 -6.81
C MET A 195 2.47 -9.23 -7.81
N GLY A 196 2.54 -8.92 -9.12
CA GLY A 196 2.23 -9.88 -10.18
C GLY A 196 3.43 -10.64 -10.73
N LEU A 197 4.66 -10.38 -10.30
CA LEU A 197 5.85 -10.94 -10.95
C LEU A 197 5.88 -12.48 -10.91
N THR A 198 5.55 -13.08 -9.79
CA THR A 198 5.48 -14.55 -9.64
C THR A 198 4.44 -15.17 -10.57
N ASN A 199 3.31 -14.50 -10.73
CA ASN A 199 2.18 -14.95 -11.54
C ASN A 199 2.17 -14.37 -12.96
N LEU A 200 3.23 -13.64 -13.35
CA LEU A 200 3.28 -12.94 -14.64
C LEU A 200 2.99 -13.86 -15.83
N PRO A 201 3.51 -15.10 -15.91
CA PRO A 201 3.19 -15.99 -17.02
C PRO A 201 1.70 -16.33 -17.12
N SER A 202 1.04 -16.63 -16.01
CA SER A 202 -0.40 -16.97 -16.00
C SER A 202 -1.28 -15.74 -16.24
N ILE A 203 -0.87 -14.56 -15.73
CA ILE A 203 -1.56 -13.29 -16.01
C ILE A 203 -1.49 -12.95 -17.48
N VAL A 204 -0.32 -13.05 -18.11
CA VAL A 204 -0.15 -12.82 -19.54
C VAL A 204 -0.99 -13.80 -20.36
N ALA A 205 -0.95 -15.10 -20.02
CA ALA A 205 -1.74 -16.12 -20.70
C ALA A 205 -3.25 -15.82 -20.61
N ALA A 206 -3.75 -15.41 -19.46
CA ALA A 206 -5.15 -15.05 -19.27
C ALA A 206 -5.55 -13.83 -20.11
N LEU A 207 -4.75 -12.76 -20.08
CA LEU A 207 -5.03 -11.54 -20.87
C LEU A 207 -5.07 -11.83 -22.38
N LEU A 208 -4.13 -12.63 -22.89
CA LEU A 208 -4.09 -13.06 -24.30
C LEU A 208 -5.29 -13.95 -24.65
N ALA A 209 -5.62 -14.92 -23.79
CA ALA A 209 -6.76 -15.82 -23.99
C ALA A 209 -8.10 -15.08 -24.06
N TYR A 210 -8.22 -13.97 -23.30
CA TYR A 210 -9.40 -13.10 -23.32
C TYR A 210 -9.33 -12.00 -24.37
N GLY A 211 -8.36 -12.04 -25.29
CA GLY A 211 -8.31 -11.24 -26.51
C GLY A 211 -7.56 -9.90 -26.39
N ARG A 212 -6.73 -9.71 -25.36
CA ARG A 212 -5.84 -8.55 -25.36
C ARG A 212 -4.76 -8.73 -26.42
N ASP A 213 -4.48 -7.65 -27.16
CA ASP A 213 -3.51 -7.64 -28.26
C ASP A 213 -2.11 -8.06 -27.75
N PRO A 214 -1.47 -9.08 -28.36
CA PRO A 214 -0.12 -9.53 -28.01
C PRO A 214 0.95 -8.44 -28.18
N ASP A 215 0.75 -7.48 -29.09
CA ASP A 215 1.64 -6.37 -29.32
C ASP A 215 1.43 -5.20 -28.33
N THR A 216 0.47 -5.33 -27.39
CA THR A 216 0.27 -4.32 -26.34
C THR A 216 1.60 -4.03 -25.63
N PRO A 217 2.07 -2.75 -25.61
CA PRO A 217 3.28 -2.39 -24.89
C PRO A 217 3.18 -2.76 -23.42
N ALA A 218 4.21 -3.41 -22.91
CA ALA A 218 4.29 -3.85 -21.52
C ALA A 218 5.61 -3.42 -20.88
N ALA A 219 5.61 -3.19 -19.58
CA ALA A 219 6.82 -2.92 -18.82
C ALA A 219 6.77 -3.58 -17.45
N VAL A 220 7.93 -4.00 -16.95
CA VAL A 220 8.13 -4.40 -15.56
C VAL A 220 9.02 -3.36 -14.90
N VAL A 221 8.56 -2.78 -13.80
CA VAL A 221 9.34 -1.84 -12.99
C VAL A 221 9.54 -2.49 -11.61
N GLN A 222 10.76 -2.81 -11.30
CA GLN A 222 11.19 -3.35 -10.02
C GLN A 222 11.85 -2.26 -9.20
N GLU A 223 11.56 -2.23 -7.89
CA GLU A 223 12.11 -1.28 -6.93
C GLU A 223 12.03 0.19 -7.40
N GLY A 224 10.88 0.52 -8.00
CA GLY A 224 10.62 1.85 -8.54
C GLY A 224 10.83 2.95 -7.52
N THR A 225 11.42 4.07 -7.94
CA THR A 225 11.81 5.24 -7.14
C THR A 225 13.02 5.04 -6.22
N THR A 226 13.63 3.86 -6.18
CA THR A 226 14.83 3.60 -5.38
C THR A 226 16.09 3.65 -6.26
N GLY A 227 17.26 3.70 -5.61
CA GLY A 227 18.55 3.59 -6.31
C GLY A 227 18.79 2.23 -7.00
N ALA A 228 17.99 1.21 -6.68
CA ALA A 228 18.05 -0.12 -7.27
C ALA A 228 16.96 -0.36 -8.35
N GLN A 229 16.30 0.72 -8.80
CA GLN A 229 15.25 0.63 -9.81
C GLN A 229 15.74 -0.06 -11.09
N ARG A 230 14.96 -1.03 -11.56
CA ARG A 230 15.12 -1.69 -12.85
C ARG A 230 13.86 -1.54 -13.68
N VAL A 231 14.04 -1.34 -14.99
CA VAL A 231 12.94 -1.19 -15.93
C VAL A 231 13.18 -2.10 -17.13
N LEU A 232 12.28 -3.04 -17.33
CA LEU A 232 12.19 -3.85 -18.54
C LEU A 232 11.03 -3.32 -19.39
N ARG A 233 11.27 -3.06 -20.68
CA ARG A 233 10.24 -2.73 -21.66
C ARG A 233 10.11 -3.86 -22.68
N SER A 234 8.88 -4.24 -22.99
CA SER A 234 8.56 -5.42 -23.80
C SER A 234 7.16 -5.28 -24.43
N THR A 235 6.62 -6.36 -24.96
CA THR A 235 5.21 -6.51 -25.34
C THR A 235 4.51 -7.50 -24.42
N LEU A 236 3.18 -7.53 -24.44
CA LEU A 236 2.41 -8.49 -23.65
C LEU A 236 2.82 -9.93 -23.98
N ALA A 237 3.08 -10.23 -25.26
CA ALA A 237 3.44 -11.58 -25.70
C ALA A 237 4.78 -12.05 -25.12
N THR A 238 5.75 -11.16 -24.93
CA THR A 238 7.13 -11.54 -24.58
C THR A 238 7.54 -11.19 -23.16
N VAL A 239 6.83 -10.29 -22.48
CA VAL A 239 7.22 -9.75 -21.17
C VAL A 239 7.48 -10.82 -20.11
N ALA A 240 6.73 -11.94 -20.13
CA ALA A 240 6.93 -13.01 -19.15
C ALA A 240 8.23 -13.80 -19.38
N ALA A 241 8.67 -13.95 -20.64
CA ALA A 241 9.95 -14.57 -20.98
C ALA A 241 11.10 -13.62 -20.69
N ASP A 242 10.97 -12.36 -21.12
CA ASP A 242 11.99 -11.33 -20.93
C ASP A 242 12.27 -11.07 -19.44
N ALA A 243 11.22 -11.04 -18.60
CA ALA A 243 11.35 -10.84 -17.15
C ALA A 243 12.05 -12.01 -16.43
N ARG A 244 12.06 -13.22 -17.00
CA ARG A 244 12.82 -14.35 -16.44
C ARG A 244 14.31 -14.30 -16.78
N SER A 245 14.64 -13.58 -17.84
CA SER A 245 16.02 -13.47 -18.38
C SER A 245 16.74 -12.23 -17.88
N ALA A 246 16.06 -11.28 -17.23
CA ALA A 246 16.55 -9.99 -16.74
C ALA A 246 16.98 -10.07 -15.26
#